data_6164bebbee8f4b36c84b05e75453966d
#
_entry.id   6164bebbee8f4b36c84b05e75453966d
#
_cell.length_a   1.000
_cell.length_b   1.000
_cell.length_c   1.000
_cell.angle_alpha   90.00
_cell.angle_beta   90.00
_cell.angle_gamma   90.00
#
_symmetry.space_group_name_H-M   'P 1'
#
loop_
_entity.id
_entity.type
_entity.pdbx_description
1 polymer ?
#
loop_
_entity_poly.entity_id
_entity_poly.type
_entity_poly.pdbx_seq_one_letter_code
_entity_poly.pdbx_strand_id
1 'polypeptide(L)'
;MRISEIVVTDFKAIRHAKLTELDTQPYTLITGQNGAGKTAMLQALHLITRVGQLHPRPELVRLGQDRAEIELSFSLSDEEFHRVDLHHRAVFGSSAERMDRYRRVARVDKTGRVSFADSSVVATLFDPVFRTSNSFPDITFLGAAEDGRIGAMAADGSAGVLPGGYPPGTPAVDDLTRRLTALDYCSLVKARQTGGLDDAYEHLAATFREATSKTLLRPQPIGGFGATRIEVATADGRHPVSELSSGEAGLLGLLCALHQSAHDGNVLLLDEPEQHLHPALQMAFLRAVRSLAHRTQTMIVTHSVKIVAAAHPSQVYQLLGDEATGQARRAASVSSLVGVIADMGVDEADLLLKGGRLVVEGDRDADYLIRLFPEELEKLHVIKAGGAGQVLARHRMLTDDLSSLPWMCLIDRDLMSDTQVQKHQRDYPNLHIWPRRALESMLLDPALVAAVLGSLGRPTSLDEADTLLRAAVDPLADDVVTDMLAGELANRFPLLRPDKKSGIGGLTEQYAASARAMKARGEAVDAVHQEVSAQVMERWERDRFVLVDPKKALGVLARQLNLFRKAQDLTNALIARTGADPAVRPRPLEEFRLRLVQVLEGPLQHAGEPNRSHTEQPRSAPSSAVTG
;
A
#
# COMPACT_ATOMS: atom_id res chain seq x y z
N MET A 1 4.79 12.69 -16.18
CA MET A 1 5.30 13.73 -15.25
C MET A 1 5.06 13.26 -13.81
N ARG A 2 6.10 13.35 -12.93
CA ARG A 2 5.94 13.05 -11.49
C ARG A 2 6.36 14.26 -10.66
N ILE A 3 5.45 14.73 -9.82
CA ILE A 3 5.69 15.85 -8.91
C ILE A 3 6.53 15.36 -7.74
N SER A 4 7.67 16.00 -7.48
CA SER A 4 8.57 15.67 -6.38
C SER A 4 8.45 16.63 -5.19
N GLU A 5 8.16 17.90 -5.46
CA GLU A 5 8.06 18.92 -4.41
C GLU A 5 7.06 20.01 -4.81
N ILE A 6 6.36 20.55 -3.82
CA ILE A 6 5.60 21.80 -3.94
C ILE A 6 5.89 22.71 -2.75
N VAL A 7 6.09 24.01 -3.03
CA VAL A 7 6.19 25.07 -2.03
C VAL A 7 5.13 26.10 -2.34
N VAL A 8 4.35 26.47 -1.33
CA VAL A 8 3.25 27.43 -1.44
C VAL A 8 3.47 28.52 -0.40
N THR A 9 3.46 29.79 -0.83
CA THR A 9 3.68 30.95 0.04
C THR A 9 2.58 31.98 -0.20
N ASP A 10 1.98 32.45 0.89
CA ASP A 10 0.95 33.50 0.94
C ASP A 10 -0.25 33.27 0.00
N PHE A 11 -0.67 32.01 -0.13
CA PHE A 11 -1.78 31.60 -0.98
C PHE A 11 -3.01 31.22 -0.14
N LYS A 12 -4.09 31.95 -0.25
CA LYS A 12 -5.33 31.74 0.53
C LYS A 12 -5.05 31.62 2.04
N ALA A 13 -5.40 30.47 2.65
CA ALA A 13 -5.13 30.19 4.06
C ALA A 13 -3.66 29.80 4.35
N ILE A 14 -2.88 29.49 3.33
CA ILE A 14 -1.49 29.05 3.50
C ILE A 14 -0.56 30.24 3.57
N ARG A 15 0.16 30.40 4.69
CA ARG A 15 1.27 31.36 4.81
C ARG A 15 2.53 30.82 4.16
N HIS A 16 2.94 29.65 4.56
CA HIS A 16 4.04 28.92 3.94
C HIS A 16 3.88 27.42 4.19
N ALA A 17 3.93 26.63 3.13
CA ALA A 17 3.89 25.16 3.25
C ALA A 17 4.78 24.52 2.19
N LYS A 18 5.53 23.50 2.60
CA LYS A 18 6.42 22.74 1.72
C LYS A 18 6.15 21.25 1.88
N LEU A 19 5.85 20.58 0.76
CA LEU A 19 5.76 19.12 0.67
C LEU A 19 6.89 18.61 -0.23
N THR A 20 7.63 17.60 0.23
CA THR A 20 8.80 17.03 -0.46
C THR A 20 8.66 15.53 -0.63
N GLU A 21 9.47 14.91 -1.48
CA GLU A 21 9.49 13.46 -1.71
C GLU A 21 8.13 12.86 -2.14
N LEU A 22 7.33 13.66 -2.86
CA LEU A 22 6.01 13.25 -3.33
C LEU A 22 6.06 12.16 -4.40
N ASP A 23 7.17 12.07 -5.13
CA ASP A 23 7.44 11.10 -6.20
C ASP A 23 7.84 9.71 -5.69
N THR A 24 8.20 9.61 -4.39
CA THR A 24 8.65 8.35 -3.77
C THR A 24 7.51 7.50 -3.22
N GLN A 25 6.31 8.06 -3.17
CA GLN A 25 5.15 7.43 -2.54
C GLN A 25 4.10 7.01 -3.58
N PRO A 26 3.39 5.88 -3.37
CA PRO A 26 2.32 5.46 -4.26
C PRO A 26 1.15 6.46 -4.29
N TYR A 27 0.87 7.12 -3.17
CA TYR A 27 -0.08 8.23 -3.03
C TYR A 27 0.30 9.07 -1.81
N THR A 28 -0.18 10.31 -1.76
CA THR A 28 0.07 11.25 -0.66
C THR A 28 -1.25 11.68 -0.02
N LEU A 29 -1.33 11.58 1.30
CA LEU A 29 -2.45 12.11 2.09
C LEU A 29 -2.06 13.46 2.69
N ILE A 30 -2.96 14.43 2.58
CA ILE A 30 -2.83 15.75 3.18
C ILE A 30 -3.98 15.92 4.17
N THR A 31 -3.66 16.09 5.44
CA THR A 31 -4.64 16.23 6.52
C THR A 31 -4.30 17.44 7.41
N GLY A 32 -5.08 17.71 8.41
CA GLY A 32 -4.91 18.83 9.34
C GLY A 32 -6.25 19.42 9.80
N GLN A 33 -6.20 20.37 10.71
CA GLN A 33 -7.39 21.04 11.24
C GLN A 33 -8.21 21.77 10.16
N ASN A 34 -9.47 22.09 10.47
CA ASN A 34 -10.30 22.91 9.61
C ASN A 34 -9.67 24.30 9.44
N GLY A 35 -9.64 24.81 8.21
CA GLY A 35 -9.01 26.09 7.90
C GLY A 35 -7.49 26.06 7.72
N ALA A 36 -6.80 24.93 7.94
CA ALA A 36 -5.34 24.82 7.76
C ALA A 36 -4.85 24.96 6.31
N GLY A 37 -5.76 25.09 5.33
CA GLY A 37 -5.38 25.29 3.93
C GLY A 37 -5.27 24.02 3.09
N LYS A 38 -5.85 22.89 3.51
CA LYS A 38 -5.79 21.62 2.78
C LYS A 38 -6.30 21.72 1.34
N THR A 39 -7.53 22.17 1.16
CA THR A 39 -8.10 22.45 -0.16
C THR A 39 -7.30 23.52 -0.93
N ALA A 40 -6.76 24.53 -0.23
CA ALA A 40 -5.92 25.54 -0.85
C ALA A 40 -4.62 24.94 -1.42
N MET A 41 -4.04 23.91 -0.78
CA MET A 41 -2.88 23.18 -1.29
C MET A 41 -3.19 22.49 -2.63
N LEU A 42 -4.31 21.78 -2.73
CA LEU A 42 -4.74 21.17 -4.01
C LEU A 42 -5.07 22.21 -5.06
N GLN A 43 -5.67 23.34 -4.67
CA GLN A 43 -5.95 24.45 -5.59
C GLN A 43 -4.67 25.11 -6.09
N ALA A 44 -3.63 25.23 -5.25
CA ALA A 44 -2.32 25.71 -5.67
C ALA A 44 -1.67 24.77 -6.69
N LEU A 45 -1.70 23.44 -6.42
CA LEU A 45 -1.26 22.42 -7.37
C LEU A 45 -2.02 22.50 -8.69
N HIS A 46 -3.33 22.61 -8.63
CA HIS A 46 -4.16 22.74 -9.83
C HIS A 46 -3.86 24.04 -10.59
N LEU A 47 -3.68 25.18 -9.89
CA LEU A 47 -3.35 26.45 -10.50
C LEU A 47 -2.03 26.42 -11.26
N ILE A 48 -0.96 25.93 -10.61
CA ILE A 48 0.38 25.95 -11.20
C ILE A 48 0.52 25.01 -12.39
N THR A 49 -0.37 24.03 -12.51
CA THR A 49 -0.36 23.06 -13.62
C THR A 49 -1.29 23.44 -14.76
N ARG A 50 -2.01 24.54 -14.64
CA ARG A 50 -2.91 25.02 -15.68
C ARG A 50 -2.19 25.52 -16.92
N VAL A 51 -2.91 25.44 -18.01
CA VAL A 51 -2.52 25.85 -19.35
C VAL A 51 -3.48 26.93 -19.84
N GLY A 52 -2.96 27.96 -20.48
CA GLY A 52 -3.77 29.05 -21.05
C GLY A 52 -3.97 30.26 -20.12
N GLN A 53 -4.83 31.18 -20.55
CA GLN A 53 -5.11 32.41 -19.81
C GLN A 53 -5.98 32.12 -18.59
N LEU A 54 -5.58 32.66 -17.45
CA LEU A 54 -6.31 32.56 -16.19
C LEU A 54 -7.03 33.90 -15.92
N HIS A 55 -8.30 33.85 -15.55
CA HIS A 55 -9.00 35.01 -15.07
C HIS A 55 -8.41 35.49 -13.74
N PRO A 56 -8.26 36.83 -13.56
CA PRO A 56 -7.76 37.37 -12.30
C PRO A 56 -8.65 36.99 -11.12
N ARG A 57 -8.01 36.53 -10.02
CA ARG A 57 -8.68 36.09 -8.78
C ARG A 57 -7.94 36.64 -7.56
N PRO A 58 -8.27 37.85 -7.11
CA PRO A 58 -7.60 38.48 -5.96
C PRO A 58 -7.66 37.64 -4.68
N GLU A 59 -8.73 36.84 -4.52
CA GLU A 59 -8.94 35.93 -3.38
C GLU A 59 -7.92 34.80 -3.28
N LEU A 60 -7.06 34.63 -4.26
CA LEU A 60 -5.96 33.64 -4.21
C LEU A 60 -4.78 34.14 -3.38
N VAL A 61 -4.61 35.45 -3.24
CA VAL A 61 -3.56 36.04 -2.42
C VAL A 61 -4.04 36.11 -0.96
N ARG A 62 -3.17 35.73 -0.03
CA ARG A 62 -3.49 35.78 1.39
C ARG A 62 -3.80 37.22 1.83
N LEU A 63 -4.80 37.36 2.69
CA LEU A 63 -5.23 38.66 3.20
C LEU A 63 -4.03 39.42 3.85
N GLY A 64 -3.82 40.65 3.43
CA GLY A 64 -2.71 41.48 3.93
C GLY A 64 -1.40 41.30 3.21
N GLN A 65 -1.33 40.44 2.19
CA GLN A 65 -0.13 40.24 1.37
C GLN A 65 -0.30 40.84 -0.03
N ASP A 66 0.83 41.22 -0.65
CA ASP A 66 0.81 41.82 -2.00
C ASP A 66 0.89 40.78 -3.12
N ARG A 67 1.38 39.55 -2.80
CA ARG A 67 1.54 38.47 -3.76
C ARG A 67 1.51 37.11 -3.09
N ALA A 68 1.13 36.09 -3.88
CA ALA A 68 1.35 34.68 -3.54
C ALA A 68 2.34 34.05 -4.51
N GLU A 69 3.10 33.07 -4.05
CA GLU A 69 4.04 32.32 -4.87
C GLU A 69 3.85 30.81 -4.69
N ILE A 70 3.83 30.08 -5.80
CA ILE A 70 3.73 28.62 -5.83
C ILE A 70 4.89 28.10 -6.66
N GLU A 71 5.67 27.20 -6.11
CA GLU A 71 6.78 26.55 -6.79
C GLU A 71 6.51 25.05 -6.90
N LEU A 72 6.67 24.50 -8.08
CA LEU A 72 6.49 23.09 -8.39
C LEU A 72 7.78 22.51 -8.93
N SER A 73 8.28 21.43 -8.32
CA SER A 73 9.37 20.63 -8.87
C SER A 73 8.87 19.27 -9.31
N PHE A 74 9.28 18.81 -10.48
CA PHE A 74 8.84 17.56 -11.09
C PHE A 74 9.90 16.94 -11.99
N SER A 75 9.76 15.65 -12.28
CA SER A 75 10.58 14.91 -13.24
C SER A 75 9.74 14.42 -14.42
N LEU A 76 10.41 14.14 -15.53
CA LEU A 76 9.84 13.56 -16.74
C LEU A 76 10.46 12.19 -16.99
N SER A 77 9.67 11.21 -17.42
CA SER A 77 10.19 9.95 -17.94
C SER A 77 10.93 10.17 -19.28
N ASP A 78 11.68 9.16 -19.72
CA ASP A 78 12.40 9.23 -21.01
C ASP A 78 11.46 9.46 -22.18
N GLU A 79 10.31 8.78 -22.17
CA GLU A 79 9.30 8.90 -23.19
C GLU A 79 8.61 10.29 -23.20
N GLU A 80 8.31 10.80 -22.02
CA GLU A 80 7.72 12.14 -21.86
C GLU A 80 8.70 13.22 -22.32
N PHE A 81 9.97 13.11 -21.91
CA PHE A 81 11.00 14.04 -22.33
C PHE A 81 11.21 14.00 -23.85
N HIS A 82 11.24 12.81 -24.45
CA HIS A 82 11.39 12.68 -25.91
C HIS A 82 10.26 13.41 -26.66
N ARG A 83 9.01 13.28 -26.20
CA ARG A 83 7.88 14.02 -26.79
C ARG A 83 8.02 15.54 -26.66
N VAL A 84 8.47 16.01 -25.48
CA VAL A 84 8.74 17.45 -25.27
C VAL A 84 9.88 17.94 -26.17
N ASP A 85 10.98 17.18 -26.28
CA ASP A 85 12.13 17.55 -27.12
C ASP A 85 11.77 17.65 -28.60
N LEU A 86 10.96 16.73 -29.13
CA LEU A 86 10.47 16.80 -30.50
C LEU A 86 9.68 18.09 -30.77
N HIS A 87 8.76 18.45 -29.86
CA HIS A 87 7.99 19.68 -30.01
C HIS A 87 8.86 20.93 -29.80
N HIS A 88 9.76 20.91 -28.81
CA HIS A 88 10.69 22.01 -28.55
C HIS A 88 11.57 22.31 -29.75
N ARG A 89 12.09 21.28 -30.43
CA ARG A 89 12.86 21.43 -31.69
C ARG A 89 12.01 22.06 -32.79
N ALA A 90 10.77 21.66 -32.90
CA ALA A 90 9.85 22.22 -33.91
C ALA A 90 9.53 23.71 -33.66
N VAL A 91 9.44 24.14 -32.40
CA VAL A 91 9.10 25.53 -32.02
C VAL A 91 10.35 26.43 -31.95
N PHE A 92 11.41 25.94 -31.30
CA PHE A 92 12.61 26.75 -30.98
C PHE A 92 13.85 26.44 -31.84
N GLY A 93 13.78 25.42 -32.71
CA GLY A 93 14.89 25.02 -33.58
C GLY A 93 16.08 24.35 -32.86
N SER A 94 16.01 24.08 -31.60
CA SER A 94 17.05 23.47 -30.79
C SER A 94 16.50 22.33 -29.91
N SER A 95 17.39 21.39 -29.52
CA SER A 95 17.00 20.34 -28.55
C SER A 95 16.69 20.93 -27.19
N ALA A 96 15.72 20.32 -26.52
CA ALA A 96 15.42 20.62 -25.12
C ALA A 96 16.58 20.19 -24.20
N GLU A 97 16.86 20.94 -23.17
CA GLU A 97 17.84 20.56 -22.16
C GLU A 97 17.23 19.53 -21.21
N ARG A 98 17.89 18.35 -21.09
CA ARG A 98 17.46 17.33 -20.15
C ARG A 98 18.00 17.63 -18.76
N MET A 99 17.08 17.68 -17.79
CA MET A 99 17.36 17.88 -16.38
C MET A 99 16.73 16.75 -15.56
N ASP A 100 17.34 16.40 -14.43
CA ASP A 100 16.77 15.42 -13.49
C ASP A 100 15.47 15.94 -12.86
N ARG A 101 15.39 17.25 -12.64
CA ARG A 101 14.21 17.94 -12.12
C ARG A 101 14.00 19.25 -12.84
N TYR A 102 12.74 19.50 -13.17
CA TYR A 102 12.25 20.75 -13.73
C TYR A 102 11.52 21.54 -12.67
N ARG A 103 11.59 22.86 -12.77
CA ARG A 103 10.92 23.78 -11.82
C ARG A 103 10.03 24.73 -12.57
N ARG A 104 8.79 24.90 -12.07
CA ARG A 104 7.85 25.92 -12.49
C ARG A 104 7.51 26.81 -11.30
N VAL A 105 7.39 28.14 -11.52
CA VAL A 105 7.01 29.11 -10.50
C VAL A 105 5.81 29.91 -11.01
N ALA A 106 4.71 29.89 -10.25
CA ALA A 106 3.56 30.75 -10.47
C ALA A 106 3.54 31.86 -9.42
N ARG A 107 3.37 33.10 -9.87
CA ARG A 107 3.21 34.29 -9.02
C ARG A 107 1.84 34.90 -9.26
N VAL A 108 1.11 35.12 -8.18
CA VAL A 108 -0.20 35.77 -8.20
C VAL A 108 -0.05 37.12 -7.54
N ASP A 109 -0.33 38.21 -8.25
CA ASP A 109 -0.28 39.55 -7.68
C ASP A 109 -1.60 39.90 -6.93
N LYS A 110 -1.60 41.01 -6.21
CA LYS A 110 -2.77 41.48 -5.43
C LYS A 110 -4.05 41.72 -6.28
N THR A 111 -3.91 41.83 -7.60
CA THR A 111 -5.05 41.92 -8.51
C THR A 111 -5.58 40.54 -8.90
N GLY A 112 -4.92 39.47 -8.48
CA GLY A 112 -5.24 38.08 -8.83
C GLY A 112 -4.71 37.65 -10.20
N ARG A 113 -3.85 38.45 -10.84
CA ARG A 113 -3.25 38.11 -12.12
C ARG A 113 -2.11 37.12 -11.87
N VAL A 114 -2.10 36.00 -12.61
CA VAL A 114 -1.10 34.95 -12.52
C VAL A 114 -0.05 35.14 -13.60
N SER A 115 1.21 35.03 -13.22
CA SER A 115 2.37 35.00 -14.10
C SER A 115 3.22 33.76 -13.83
N PHE A 116 3.81 33.16 -14.86
CA PHE A 116 4.66 31.99 -14.74
C PHE A 116 6.12 32.35 -15.08
N ALA A 117 7.06 31.78 -14.31
CA ALA A 117 8.49 31.82 -14.62
C ALA A 117 8.90 30.41 -15.03
N ASP A 118 8.95 30.18 -16.33
CA ASP A 118 9.20 28.89 -16.94
C ASP A 118 10.51 28.92 -17.75
N SER A 119 11.32 27.86 -17.68
CA SER A 119 12.34 27.60 -18.70
C SER A 119 11.67 27.25 -20.05
N SER A 120 12.41 27.30 -21.16
CA SER A 120 11.86 26.96 -22.49
C SER A 120 11.25 25.56 -22.53
N VAL A 121 11.87 24.59 -21.85
CA VAL A 121 11.38 23.21 -21.74
C VAL A 121 10.06 23.16 -20.95
N VAL A 122 10.00 23.87 -19.82
CA VAL A 122 8.79 23.94 -18.99
C VAL A 122 7.67 24.69 -19.73
N ALA A 123 7.99 25.78 -20.41
CA ALA A 123 7.04 26.51 -21.24
C ALA A 123 6.45 25.62 -22.36
N THR A 124 7.29 24.80 -23.02
CA THR A 124 6.85 23.82 -24.01
C THR A 124 5.90 22.78 -23.39
N LEU A 125 6.25 22.24 -22.22
CA LEU A 125 5.46 21.23 -21.53
C LEU A 125 4.06 21.74 -21.17
N PHE A 126 3.94 23.02 -20.84
CA PHE A 126 2.66 23.67 -20.48
C PHE A 126 2.06 24.50 -21.62
N ASP A 127 2.52 24.28 -22.85
CA ASP A 127 1.90 24.86 -24.04
C ASP A 127 0.56 24.16 -24.35
N PRO A 128 -0.54 24.93 -24.57
CA PRO A 128 -1.85 24.34 -24.86
C PRO A 128 -1.85 23.47 -26.11
N VAL A 129 -1.12 23.90 -27.16
CA VAL A 129 -1.07 23.18 -28.43
C VAL A 129 -0.32 21.85 -28.25
N PHE A 130 0.79 21.87 -27.53
CA PHE A 130 1.56 20.67 -27.22
C PHE A 130 0.72 19.64 -26.47
N ARG A 131 0.02 20.05 -25.41
CA ARG A 131 -0.79 19.15 -24.58
C ARG A 131 -1.94 18.52 -25.33
N THR A 132 -2.65 19.32 -26.12
CA THR A 132 -3.79 18.83 -26.92
C THR A 132 -3.35 17.87 -28.01
N SER A 133 -2.24 18.19 -28.71
CA SER A 133 -1.76 17.40 -29.84
C SER A 133 -1.06 16.10 -29.44
N ASN A 134 -0.51 16.02 -28.23
CA ASN A 134 0.35 14.90 -27.83
C ASN A 134 -0.29 14.00 -26.77
N SER A 135 -1.56 14.20 -26.38
CA SER A 135 -2.21 13.43 -25.30
C SER A 135 -1.31 13.34 -24.06
N PHE A 136 -0.68 14.45 -23.69
CA PHE A 136 0.28 14.50 -22.60
C PHE A 136 -0.45 14.26 -21.27
N PRO A 137 0.18 13.59 -20.29
CA PRO A 137 -0.42 13.33 -18.98
C PRO A 137 -1.05 14.57 -18.37
N ASP A 138 -2.29 14.46 -17.92
CA ASP A 138 -3.06 15.57 -17.38
C ASP A 138 -3.10 15.53 -15.84
N ILE A 139 -3.44 16.69 -15.27
CA ILE A 139 -3.69 16.82 -13.84
C ILE A 139 -5.17 17.01 -13.64
N THR A 140 -5.80 15.98 -13.11
CA THR A 140 -7.24 15.95 -12.88
C THR A 140 -7.54 16.29 -11.44
N PHE A 141 -8.35 17.31 -11.21
CA PHE A 141 -8.88 17.66 -9.90
C PHE A 141 -10.31 17.12 -9.76
N LEU A 142 -10.53 16.30 -8.74
CA LEU A 142 -11.82 15.78 -8.36
C LEU A 142 -12.16 16.32 -6.96
N GLY A 143 -13.07 17.29 -6.90
CA GLY A 143 -13.59 17.84 -5.65
C GLY A 143 -14.95 17.24 -5.31
N ALA A 144 -15.31 17.23 -4.02
CA ALA A 144 -16.68 17.02 -3.61
C ALA A 144 -17.52 18.22 -4.08
N ALA A 145 -18.50 17.99 -4.94
CA ALA A 145 -19.44 19.03 -5.30
C ALA A 145 -20.41 19.27 -4.14
N GLU A 146 -20.85 20.52 -3.94
CA GLU A 146 -21.81 20.92 -2.88
C GLU A 146 -23.12 20.12 -2.88
N ASP A 147 -23.44 19.45 -3.99
CA ASP A 147 -24.64 18.63 -4.19
C ASP A 147 -24.35 17.10 -4.20
N GLY A 148 -23.22 16.66 -3.67
CA GLY A 148 -22.84 15.23 -3.58
C GLY A 148 -22.42 14.61 -4.91
N ARG A 149 -22.12 15.43 -5.93
CA ARG A 149 -21.64 14.99 -7.24
C ARG A 149 -20.12 15.11 -7.30
N ILE A 150 -19.45 14.04 -7.63
CA ILE A 150 -18.02 14.08 -7.93
C ILE A 150 -17.87 14.71 -9.32
N GLY A 151 -17.50 15.99 -9.35
CA GLY A 151 -17.26 16.75 -10.58
C GLY A 151 -15.78 16.92 -10.83
N ALA A 152 -15.31 16.64 -12.06
CA ALA A 152 -14.06 17.22 -12.51
C ALA A 152 -14.24 18.72 -12.65
N MET A 153 -13.47 19.54 -11.91
CA MET A 153 -13.48 20.98 -12.11
C MET A 153 -12.79 21.31 -13.44
N ALA A 154 -13.53 21.93 -14.34
CA ALA A 154 -12.95 22.48 -15.57
C ALA A 154 -11.94 23.58 -15.26
N ALA A 155 -11.08 23.81 -16.23
CA ALA A 155 -10.00 24.77 -16.16
C ALA A 155 -10.41 26.21 -15.80
N ASP A 156 -11.66 26.57 -15.91
CA ASP A 156 -12.21 27.93 -15.64
C ASP A 156 -12.93 28.06 -14.28
N GLY A 157 -12.97 26.98 -13.48
CA GLY A 157 -13.70 26.96 -12.19
C GLY A 157 -15.20 26.70 -12.34
N SER A 158 -15.71 26.52 -13.55
CA SER A 158 -17.01 25.92 -13.79
C SER A 158 -16.91 24.39 -13.58
N ALA A 159 -17.97 23.74 -13.14
CA ALA A 159 -18.03 22.29 -13.06
C ALA A 159 -17.72 21.71 -14.44
N GLY A 160 -16.49 21.21 -14.63
CA GLY A 160 -16.00 20.81 -15.93
C GLY A 160 -16.66 19.52 -16.36
N VAL A 161 -17.23 19.60 -17.53
CA VAL A 161 -17.71 18.43 -18.25
C VAL A 161 -16.47 17.63 -18.70
N LEU A 162 -16.36 16.38 -18.27
CA LEU A 162 -15.41 15.44 -18.87
C LEU A 162 -15.60 15.40 -20.40
N PRO A 163 -14.57 15.06 -21.21
CA PRO A 163 -14.67 15.05 -22.66
C PRO A 163 -15.91 14.26 -23.13
N GLY A 164 -16.93 14.98 -23.59
CA GLY A 164 -18.24 14.43 -23.91
C GLY A 164 -19.39 15.38 -23.60
N GLY A 165 -19.07 16.60 -23.21
CA GLY A 165 -19.89 17.82 -23.04
C GLY A 165 -21.41 17.61 -22.87
N TYR A 166 -21.92 17.73 -21.62
CA TYR A 166 -23.36 17.74 -21.37
C TYR A 166 -23.77 18.97 -20.52
N PRO A 167 -24.96 19.49 -20.73
CA PRO A 167 -25.42 20.73 -20.08
C PRO A 167 -25.65 20.55 -18.56
N PRO A 168 -25.50 21.65 -17.77
CA PRO A 168 -25.83 21.63 -16.35
C PRO A 168 -27.34 21.37 -16.15
N GLY A 169 -27.66 20.46 -15.22
CA GLY A 169 -29.05 20.13 -14.87
C GLY A 169 -29.48 18.68 -15.09
N THR A 170 -28.58 17.79 -15.54
CA THR A 170 -28.92 16.36 -15.70
C THR A 170 -28.96 15.65 -14.33
N PRO A 171 -29.93 14.76 -14.05
CA PRO A 171 -30.02 14.02 -12.81
C PRO A 171 -28.76 13.18 -12.56
N ALA A 172 -28.31 13.10 -11.30
CA ALA A 172 -27.07 12.44 -10.90
C ALA A 172 -26.97 10.96 -11.34
N VAL A 173 -28.08 10.27 -11.42
CA VAL A 173 -28.18 8.87 -11.83
C VAL A 173 -27.90 8.68 -13.32
N ASP A 174 -28.39 9.58 -14.16
CA ASP A 174 -28.12 9.54 -15.61
C ASP A 174 -26.64 9.78 -15.91
N ASP A 175 -25.96 10.58 -15.08
CA ASP A 175 -24.53 10.84 -15.21
C ASP A 175 -23.70 9.59 -14.87
N LEU A 176 -24.01 8.89 -13.78
CA LEU A 176 -23.31 7.67 -13.40
C LEU A 176 -23.46 6.56 -14.45
N THR A 177 -24.67 6.34 -14.96
CA THR A 177 -24.94 5.37 -16.03
C THR A 177 -24.14 5.68 -17.29
N ARG A 178 -24.06 6.95 -17.69
CA ARG A 178 -23.26 7.38 -18.84
C ARG A 178 -21.77 7.18 -18.64
N ARG A 179 -21.24 7.53 -17.46
CA ARG A 179 -19.82 7.34 -17.14
C ARG A 179 -19.43 5.88 -17.15
N LEU A 180 -20.23 5.00 -16.56
CA LEU A 180 -20.01 3.57 -16.55
C LEU A 180 -20.09 3.00 -17.97
N THR A 181 -21.04 3.45 -18.79
CA THR A 181 -21.15 3.05 -20.20
C THR A 181 -19.94 3.48 -21.02
N ALA A 182 -19.47 4.71 -20.81
CA ALA A 182 -18.26 5.23 -21.46
C ALA A 182 -17.02 4.44 -21.04
N LEU A 183 -16.89 4.10 -19.75
CA LEU A 183 -15.77 3.29 -19.25
C LEU A 183 -15.76 1.89 -19.86
N ASP A 184 -16.92 1.23 -19.92
CA ASP A 184 -17.07 -0.08 -20.55
C ASP A 184 -16.70 -0.03 -22.04
N TYR A 185 -17.20 0.97 -22.76
CA TYR A 185 -16.87 1.16 -24.18
C TYR A 185 -15.38 1.37 -24.41
N CYS A 186 -14.73 2.24 -23.62
CA CYS A 186 -13.29 2.47 -23.71
C CYS A 186 -12.50 1.21 -23.38
N SER A 187 -12.91 0.45 -22.37
CA SER A 187 -12.29 -0.84 -22.01
C SER A 187 -12.37 -1.84 -23.16
N LEU A 188 -13.54 -1.98 -23.80
CA LEU A 188 -13.72 -2.86 -24.94
C LEU A 188 -12.91 -2.45 -26.18
N VAL A 189 -12.84 -1.15 -26.48
CA VAL A 189 -12.03 -0.62 -27.59
C VAL A 189 -10.54 -0.91 -27.34
N LYS A 190 -10.06 -0.62 -26.13
CA LYS A 190 -8.67 -0.86 -25.74
C LYS A 190 -8.32 -2.36 -25.78
N ALA A 191 -9.21 -3.21 -25.27
CA ALA A 191 -9.05 -4.66 -25.31
C ALA A 191 -8.90 -5.19 -26.74
N ARG A 192 -9.63 -4.65 -27.71
CA ARG A 192 -9.51 -5.00 -29.13
C ARG A 192 -8.17 -4.56 -29.72
N GLN A 193 -7.63 -3.42 -29.30
CA GLN A 193 -6.35 -2.89 -29.81
C GLN A 193 -5.14 -3.60 -29.25
N THR A 194 -5.19 -4.01 -27.97
CA THR A 194 -4.05 -4.56 -27.22
C THR A 194 -4.04 -6.08 -27.09
N GLY A 195 -5.06 -6.79 -27.64
CA GLY A 195 -5.21 -8.25 -27.48
C GLY A 195 -5.75 -8.66 -26.11
N GLY A 196 -6.28 -7.73 -25.34
CA GLY A 196 -7.23 -7.93 -24.28
C GLY A 196 -6.75 -8.47 -22.95
N LEU A 197 -6.20 -7.63 -22.05
CA LEU A 197 -5.97 -8.04 -20.64
C LEU A 197 -6.24 -6.93 -19.60
N ASP A 198 -6.42 -5.68 -19.99
CA ASP A 198 -6.64 -4.57 -19.06
C ASP A 198 -8.05 -4.02 -19.21
N ASP A 199 -9.02 -4.69 -18.56
CA ASP A 199 -10.42 -4.27 -18.55
C ASP A 199 -10.72 -3.43 -17.30
N ALA A 200 -10.68 -2.10 -17.47
CA ALA A 200 -10.92 -1.16 -16.40
C ALA A 200 -12.34 -1.28 -15.79
N TYR A 201 -13.32 -1.66 -16.61
CA TYR A 201 -14.69 -1.90 -16.13
C TYR A 201 -14.73 -3.12 -15.19
N GLU A 202 -14.07 -4.20 -15.56
CA GLU A 202 -14.03 -5.42 -14.75
C GLU A 202 -13.28 -5.20 -13.42
N HIS A 203 -12.18 -4.43 -13.44
CA HIS A 203 -11.46 -4.05 -12.22
C HIS A 203 -12.32 -3.21 -11.28
N LEU A 204 -13.08 -2.25 -11.84
CA LEU A 204 -14.04 -1.45 -11.07
C LEU A 204 -15.14 -2.34 -10.49
N ALA A 205 -15.74 -3.21 -11.29
CA ALA A 205 -16.81 -4.12 -10.87
C ALA A 205 -16.34 -5.10 -9.78
N ALA A 206 -15.10 -5.60 -9.88
CA ALA A 206 -14.50 -6.43 -8.85
C ALA A 206 -14.33 -5.69 -7.53
N THR A 207 -13.78 -4.47 -7.57
CA THR A 207 -13.60 -3.62 -6.36
C THR A 207 -14.96 -3.28 -5.72
N PHE A 208 -15.96 -2.95 -6.54
CA PHE A 208 -17.31 -2.67 -6.06
C PHE A 208 -17.95 -3.90 -5.41
N ARG A 209 -17.77 -5.08 -6.00
CA ARG A 209 -18.27 -6.35 -5.45
C ARG A 209 -17.61 -6.69 -4.11
N GLU A 210 -16.30 -6.50 -3.98
CA GLU A 210 -15.59 -6.70 -2.71
C GLU A 210 -16.09 -5.78 -1.61
N ALA A 211 -16.48 -4.55 -1.96
CA ALA A 211 -16.91 -3.54 -1.01
C ALA A 211 -18.37 -3.69 -0.57
N THR A 212 -19.24 -4.20 -1.45
CA THR A 212 -20.71 -4.15 -1.27
C THR A 212 -21.37 -5.52 -1.32
N SER A 213 -20.61 -6.58 -1.65
CA SER A 213 -21.14 -7.92 -1.94
C SER A 213 -22.15 -7.96 -3.11
N LYS A 214 -22.24 -6.88 -3.89
CA LYS A 214 -23.12 -6.73 -5.05
C LYS A 214 -22.31 -6.82 -6.34
N THR A 215 -22.85 -7.46 -7.37
CA THR A 215 -22.17 -7.61 -8.66
C THR A 215 -22.70 -6.59 -9.66
N LEU A 216 -21.85 -5.66 -10.09
CA LEU A 216 -22.17 -4.73 -11.18
C LEU A 216 -22.14 -5.47 -12.52
N LEU A 217 -23.25 -5.42 -13.25
CA LEU A 217 -23.37 -6.03 -14.58
C LEU A 217 -22.95 -5.03 -15.65
N ARG A 218 -22.50 -5.56 -16.81
CA ARG A 218 -22.13 -4.70 -17.94
C ARG A 218 -23.36 -3.95 -18.50
N PRO A 219 -23.15 -2.77 -19.07
CA PRO A 219 -24.19 -1.98 -19.72
C PRO A 219 -24.91 -2.77 -20.79
N GLN A 220 -26.23 -2.71 -20.80
CA GLN A 220 -27.07 -3.35 -21.81
C GLN A 220 -27.92 -2.30 -22.54
N PRO A 221 -28.03 -2.36 -23.87
CA PRO A 221 -28.89 -1.45 -24.61
C PRO A 221 -30.36 -1.75 -24.32
N ILE A 222 -31.18 -0.70 -24.16
CA ILE A 222 -32.62 -0.80 -23.98
C ILE A 222 -33.30 -0.20 -25.23
N GLY A 223 -34.06 -1.00 -25.96
CA GLY A 223 -34.83 -0.52 -27.11
C GLY A 223 -33.98 0.11 -28.22
N GLY A 224 -34.48 1.13 -28.90
CA GLY A 224 -33.78 1.81 -29.99
C GLY A 224 -32.58 2.62 -29.53
N PHE A 225 -31.88 3.24 -30.49
CA PHE A 225 -30.61 3.94 -30.33
C PHE A 225 -30.49 4.84 -29.08
N GLY A 226 -29.53 4.53 -28.20
CA GLY A 226 -28.96 5.47 -27.23
C GLY A 226 -29.33 5.27 -25.76
N ALA A 227 -30.31 4.46 -25.39
CA ALA A 227 -30.60 4.19 -23.98
C ALA A 227 -29.84 2.96 -23.48
N THR A 228 -29.18 3.10 -22.34
CA THR A 228 -28.40 2.01 -21.70
C THR A 228 -28.90 1.77 -20.28
N ARG A 229 -29.06 0.51 -19.91
CA ARG A 229 -29.39 0.07 -18.55
C ARG A 229 -28.19 -0.63 -17.93
N ILE A 230 -27.91 -0.28 -16.69
CA ILE A 230 -26.92 -0.96 -15.87
C ILE A 230 -27.63 -1.49 -14.64
N GLU A 231 -27.44 -2.77 -14.36
CA GLU A 231 -28.05 -3.46 -13.24
C GLU A 231 -26.99 -3.94 -12.27
N VAL A 232 -27.39 -4.10 -11.03
CA VAL A 232 -26.62 -4.70 -9.95
C VAL A 232 -27.33 -5.98 -9.52
N ALA A 233 -26.60 -7.10 -9.50
CA ALA A 233 -27.09 -8.38 -9.01
C ALA A 233 -26.76 -8.54 -7.53
N THR A 234 -27.76 -8.97 -6.74
CA THR A 234 -27.67 -9.32 -5.34
C THR A 234 -28.16 -10.75 -5.12
N ALA A 235 -28.08 -11.26 -3.89
CA ALA A 235 -28.64 -12.56 -3.55
C ALA A 235 -30.15 -12.64 -3.79
N ASP A 236 -30.88 -11.52 -3.65
CA ASP A 236 -32.33 -11.43 -3.72
C ASP A 236 -32.85 -11.08 -5.13
N GLY A 237 -31.96 -10.79 -6.10
CA GLY A 237 -32.35 -10.46 -7.48
C GLY A 237 -31.49 -9.37 -8.11
N ARG A 238 -32.06 -8.72 -9.14
CA ARG A 238 -31.41 -7.63 -9.86
C ARG A 238 -32.19 -6.33 -9.72
N HIS A 239 -31.48 -5.23 -9.55
CA HIS A 239 -32.07 -3.90 -9.53
C HIS A 239 -31.19 -2.92 -10.32
N PRO A 240 -31.74 -1.82 -10.84
CA PRO A 240 -30.97 -0.82 -11.58
C PRO A 240 -30.02 -0.08 -10.64
N VAL A 241 -28.91 0.44 -11.20
CA VAL A 241 -27.90 1.24 -10.47
C VAL A 241 -28.53 2.46 -9.75
N SER A 242 -29.67 2.94 -10.25
CA SER A 242 -30.44 4.04 -9.63
C SER A 242 -31.00 3.73 -8.24
N GLU A 243 -31.10 2.44 -7.88
CA GLU A 243 -31.62 1.99 -6.59
C GLU A 243 -30.50 1.71 -5.56
N LEU A 244 -29.23 1.98 -5.89
CA LEU A 244 -28.15 1.92 -4.94
C LEU A 244 -28.32 2.96 -3.82
N SER A 245 -27.86 2.62 -2.62
CA SER A 245 -27.76 3.62 -1.54
C SER A 245 -26.82 4.77 -1.96
N SER A 246 -27.02 5.95 -1.35
CA SER A 246 -26.18 7.13 -1.66
C SER A 246 -24.67 6.86 -1.50
N GLY A 247 -24.27 6.11 -0.48
CA GLY A 247 -22.88 5.74 -0.26
C GLY A 247 -22.35 4.75 -1.31
N GLU A 248 -23.14 3.77 -1.74
CA GLU A 248 -22.75 2.82 -2.80
C GLU A 248 -22.67 3.53 -4.16
N ALA A 249 -23.63 4.39 -4.48
CA ALA A 249 -23.62 5.19 -5.70
C ALA A 249 -22.43 6.16 -5.71
N GLY A 250 -22.11 6.78 -4.56
CA GLY A 250 -20.93 7.64 -4.37
C GLY A 250 -19.62 6.87 -4.59
N LEU A 251 -19.47 5.68 -3.99
CA LEU A 251 -18.31 4.84 -4.21
C LEU A 251 -18.16 4.46 -5.69
N LEU A 252 -19.25 4.03 -6.33
CA LEU A 252 -19.22 3.62 -7.73
C LEU A 252 -18.85 4.77 -8.65
N GLY A 253 -19.39 5.99 -8.40
CA GLY A 253 -19.03 7.21 -9.12
C GLY A 253 -17.56 7.58 -8.96
N LEU A 254 -17.03 7.45 -7.75
CA LEU A 254 -15.62 7.73 -7.44
C LEU A 254 -14.68 6.70 -8.08
N LEU A 255 -15.01 5.40 -8.03
CA LEU A 255 -14.26 4.35 -8.71
C LEU A 255 -14.25 4.58 -10.23
N CYS A 256 -15.39 4.95 -10.81
CA CYS A 256 -15.50 5.28 -12.22
C CYS A 256 -14.59 6.45 -12.61
N ALA A 257 -14.62 7.55 -11.82
CA ALA A 257 -13.77 8.71 -12.04
C ALA A 257 -12.28 8.38 -11.91
N LEU A 258 -11.90 7.57 -10.91
CA LEU A 258 -10.52 7.09 -10.73
C LEU A 258 -10.04 6.31 -11.95
N HIS A 259 -10.82 5.33 -12.43
CA HIS A 259 -10.43 4.52 -13.58
C HIS A 259 -10.40 5.31 -14.89
N GLN A 260 -11.31 6.26 -15.08
CA GLN A 260 -11.31 7.16 -16.26
C GLN A 260 -10.10 8.10 -16.28
N SER A 261 -9.64 8.55 -15.11
CA SER A 261 -8.52 9.48 -14.98
C SER A 261 -7.17 8.78 -14.82
N ALA A 262 -7.15 7.46 -14.60
CA ALA A 262 -5.93 6.68 -14.37
C ALA A 262 -5.24 6.34 -15.69
N HIS A 263 -4.47 7.28 -16.20
CA HIS A 263 -3.55 7.09 -17.33
C HIS A 263 -2.11 7.21 -16.87
N ASP A 264 -1.19 6.59 -17.61
CA ASP A 264 0.23 6.59 -17.26
C ASP A 264 0.78 8.03 -17.22
N GLY A 265 1.34 8.38 -16.07
CA GLY A 265 1.90 9.72 -15.82
C GLY A 265 0.91 10.80 -15.36
N ASN A 266 -0.40 10.51 -15.29
CA ASN A 266 -1.38 11.45 -14.76
C ASN A 266 -1.17 11.73 -13.27
N VAL A 267 -1.60 12.91 -12.84
CA VAL A 267 -1.68 13.30 -11.43
C VAL A 267 -3.15 13.51 -11.06
N LEU A 268 -3.60 12.83 -10.02
CA LEU A 268 -4.95 12.96 -9.47
C LEU A 268 -4.93 13.75 -8.17
N LEU A 269 -5.72 14.79 -8.11
CA LEU A 269 -5.93 15.62 -6.93
C LEU A 269 -7.36 15.37 -6.43
N LEU A 270 -7.49 14.78 -5.24
CA LEU A 270 -8.77 14.40 -4.65
C LEU A 270 -9.01 15.21 -3.38
N ASP A 271 -10.09 15.98 -3.35
CA ASP A 271 -10.48 16.79 -2.20
C ASP A 271 -11.66 16.13 -1.48
N GLU A 272 -11.40 15.63 -0.28
CA GLU A 272 -12.36 14.96 0.61
C GLU A 272 -13.22 13.89 -0.11
N PRO A 273 -12.61 12.93 -0.82
CA PRO A 273 -13.35 11.95 -1.61
C PRO A 273 -14.22 11.01 -0.74
N GLU A 274 -13.95 10.97 0.56
CA GLU A 274 -14.72 10.19 1.52
C GLU A 274 -16.06 10.83 1.93
N GLN A 275 -16.32 12.07 1.55
CA GLN A 275 -17.62 12.69 1.83
C GLN A 275 -18.74 11.80 1.28
N HIS A 276 -19.75 11.56 2.10
CA HIS A 276 -20.86 10.65 1.80
C HIS A 276 -20.53 9.15 1.73
N LEU A 277 -19.27 8.73 1.92
CA LEU A 277 -18.92 7.31 2.02
C LEU A 277 -19.03 6.80 3.47
N HIS A 278 -19.78 5.70 3.64
CA HIS A 278 -19.74 4.98 4.92
C HIS A 278 -18.30 4.52 5.21
N PRO A 279 -17.83 4.54 6.47
CA PRO A 279 -16.46 4.15 6.82
C PRO A 279 -15.96 2.83 6.25
N ALA A 280 -16.85 1.83 6.06
CA ALA A 280 -16.49 0.56 5.43
C ALA A 280 -16.12 0.74 3.93
N LEU A 281 -16.80 1.64 3.21
CA LEU A 281 -16.57 1.92 1.81
C LEU A 281 -15.30 2.77 1.55
N GLN A 282 -14.87 3.55 2.55
CA GLN A 282 -13.63 4.35 2.46
C GLN A 282 -12.39 3.47 2.27
N MET A 283 -12.39 2.27 2.86
CA MET A 283 -11.28 1.32 2.68
C MET A 283 -11.25 0.70 1.29
N ALA A 284 -12.42 0.47 0.67
CA ALA A 284 -12.50 0.01 -0.71
C ALA A 284 -11.97 1.08 -1.68
N PHE A 285 -12.35 2.34 -1.47
CA PHE A 285 -11.79 3.46 -2.19
C PHE A 285 -10.25 3.52 -2.08
N LEU A 286 -9.70 3.44 -0.87
CA LEU A 286 -8.25 3.50 -0.67
C LEU A 286 -7.53 2.31 -1.35
N ARG A 287 -8.14 1.11 -1.38
CA ARG A 287 -7.61 -0.04 -2.15
C ARG A 287 -7.57 0.26 -3.65
N ALA A 288 -8.63 0.86 -4.19
CA ALA A 288 -8.66 1.27 -5.60
C ALA A 288 -7.56 2.30 -5.93
N VAL A 289 -7.36 3.30 -5.09
CA VAL A 289 -6.24 4.26 -5.24
C VAL A 289 -4.90 3.55 -5.25
N ARG A 290 -4.68 2.61 -4.34
CA ARG A 290 -3.44 1.81 -4.27
C ARG A 290 -3.21 0.96 -5.52
N SER A 291 -4.26 0.36 -6.07
CA SER A 291 -4.15 -0.46 -7.28
C SER A 291 -3.75 0.35 -8.52
N LEU A 292 -4.09 1.64 -8.55
CA LEU A 292 -3.78 2.56 -9.64
C LEU A 292 -2.47 3.35 -9.44
N ALA A 293 -1.85 3.26 -8.26
CA ALA A 293 -0.67 4.06 -7.89
C ALA A 293 0.57 3.82 -8.77
N HIS A 294 0.65 2.68 -9.46
CA HIS A 294 1.73 2.39 -10.41
C HIS A 294 1.62 3.19 -11.71
N ARG A 295 0.41 3.67 -12.05
CA ARG A 295 0.13 4.45 -13.27
C ARG A 295 -0.03 5.93 -13.01
N THR A 296 -0.54 6.29 -11.85
CA THR A 296 -1.02 7.63 -11.53
C THR A 296 -0.48 8.08 -10.19
N GLN A 297 0.04 9.30 -10.12
CA GLN A 297 0.39 9.93 -8.86
C GLN A 297 -0.87 10.55 -8.24
N THR A 298 -1.24 10.13 -7.04
CA THR A 298 -2.47 10.58 -6.39
C THR A 298 -2.18 11.37 -5.12
N MET A 299 -2.79 12.55 -4.99
CA MET A 299 -2.76 13.37 -3.78
C MET A 299 -4.19 13.56 -3.27
N ILE A 300 -4.41 13.23 -2.00
CA ILE A 300 -5.73 13.19 -1.37
C ILE A 300 -5.72 14.10 -0.17
N VAL A 301 -6.61 15.09 -0.17
CA VAL A 301 -6.99 15.80 1.05
C VAL A 301 -8.09 15.00 1.73
N THR A 302 -7.93 14.73 3.02
CA THR A 302 -8.89 13.90 3.76
C THR A 302 -9.03 14.33 5.21
N HIS A 303 -10.25 14.23 5.71
CA HIS A 303 -10.60 14.29 7.13
C HIS A 303 -10.91 12.91 7.71
N SER A 304 -10.83 11.85 6.93
CA SER A 304 -11.09 10.50 7.41
C SER A 304 -9.93 9.95 8.22
N VAL A 305 -10.15 9.77 9.50
CA VAL A 305 -9.25 9.09 10.42
C VAL A 305 -8.92 7.67 9.92
N LYS A 306 -9.92 6.95 9.38
CA LYS A 306 -9.72 5.60 8.83
C LYS A 306 -8.76 5.59 7.64
N ILE A 307 -8.87 6.54 6.73
CA ILE A 307 -7.97 6.67 5.58
C ILE A 307 -6.56 6.99 6.06
N VAL A 308 -6.42 7.95 7.00
CA VAL A 308 -5.11 8.34 7.55
C VAL A 308 -4.47 7.19 8.34
N ALA A 309 -5.24 6.52 9.22
CA ALA A 309 -4.74 5.39 10.01
C ALA A 309 -4.31 4.18 9.16
N ALA A 310 -4.92 3.99 8.00
CA ALA A 310 -4.57 2.91 7.07
C ALA A 310 -3.34 3.21 6.19
N ALA A 311 -2.83 4.45 6.19
CA ALA A 311 -1.70 4.85 5.39
C ALA A 311 -0.36 4.55 6.09
N HIS A 312 0.69 4.43 5.28
CA HIS A 312 2.04 4.43 5.83
C HIS A 312 2.40 5.85 6.30
N PRO A 313 3.09 6.04 7.44
CA PRO A 313 3.43 7.38 7.95
C PRO A 313 4.06 8.28 6.90
N SER A 314 5.01 7.78 6.10
CA SER A 314 5.68 8.57 5.06
C SER A 314 4.76 9.12 3.97
N GLN A 315 3.53 8.63 3.87
CA GLN A 315 2.52 9.10 2.91
C GLN A 315 1.66 10.25 3.45
N VAL A 316 1.77 10.56 4.74
CA VAL A 316 0.88 11.50 5.42
C VAL A 316 1.60 12.82 5.70
N TYR A 317 1.01 13.90 5.21
CA TYR A 317 1.40 15.27 5.51
C TYR A 317 0.28 15.95 6.31
N GLN A 318 0.66 16.55 7.42
CA GLN A 318 -0.22 17.38 8.23
C GLN A 318 0.04 18.86 7.91
N LEU A 319 -1.00 19.58 7.51
CA LEU A 319 -0.94 21.03 7.45
C LEU A 319 -1.30 21.60 8.81
N LEU A 320 -0.36 22.38 9.36
CA LEU A 320 -0.51 23.07 10.63
C LEU A 320 -1.15 24.44 10.37
N GLY A 321 -2.02 24.88 11.28
CA GLY A 321 -2.64 26.20 11.22
C GLY A 321 -1.64 27.35 11.40
N ASP A 322 -2.11 28.56 11.27
CA ASP A 322 -1.33 29.81 11.18
C ASP A 322 -0.37 30.09 12.35
N GLU A 323 -0.70 29.61 13.57
CA GLU A 323 0.09 29.83 14.77
C GLU A 323 1.43 29.05 14.80
N ALA A 324 1.53 27.97 14.02
CA ALA A 324 2.66 27.06 14.02
C ALA A 324 3.61 27.22 12.80
N THR A 325 3.90 28.43 12.35
CA THR A 325 4.81 28.70 11.22
C THR A 325 4.32 28.26 9.84
N GLY A 326 3.08 27.80 9.69
CA GLY A 326 2.48 27.44 8.38
C GLY A 326 3.20 26.32 7.62
N GLN A 327 3.93 25.45 8.30
CA GLN A 327 4.68 24.37 7.65
C GLN A 327 3.87 23.09 7.54
N ALA A 328 4.00 22.39 6.41
CA ALA A 328 3.53 21.03 6.29
C ALA A 328 4.49 20.09 7.04
N ARG A 329 3.96 19.27 7.94
CA ARG A 329 4.72 18.26 8.67
C ARG A 329 4.45 16.89 8.10
N ARG A 330 5.49 16.21 7.62
CA ARG A 330 5.39 14.79 7.24
C ARG A 330 5.41 13.91 8.48
N ALA A 331 4.55 12.91 8.54
CA ALA A 331 4.63 11.91 9.60
C ALA A 331 5.87 11.05 9.37
N ALA A 332 6.84 11.12 10.28
CA ALA A 332 8.11 10.41 10.17
C ALA A 332 8.05 8.99 10.75
N SER A 333 7.07 8.71 11.62
CA SER A 333 6.92 7.46 12.35
C SER A 333 5.46 7.17 12.66
N VAL A 334 5.17 5.96 13.14
CA VAL A 334 3.84 5.60 13.64
C VAL A 334 3.42 6.52 14.79
N SER A 335 4.33 6.84 15.70
CA SER A 335 4.02 7.75 16.82
C SER A 335 3.65 9.16 16.33
N SER A 336 4.32 9.67 15.29
CA SER A 336 3.93 10.95 14.69
C SER A 336 2.59 10.88 13.95
N LEU A 337 2.26 9.71 13.34
CA LEU A 337 0.95 9.48 12.72
C LEU A 337 -0.17 9.46 13.76
N VAL A 338 0.07 8.83 14.92
CA VAL A 338 -0.87 8.86 16.07
C VAL A 338 -1.11 10.31 16.51
N GLY A 339 -0.05 11.14 16.61
CA GLY A 339 -0.20 12.56 16.90
C GLY A 339 -1.03 13.31 15.86
N VAL A 340 -0.83 13.02 14.57
CA VAL A 340 -1.64 13.60 13.48
C VAL A 340 -3.12 13.24 13.64
N ILE A 341 -3.43 11.98 13.98
CA ILE A 341 -4.80 11.50 14.19
C ILE A 341 -5.43 12.15 15.43
N ALA A 342 -4.68 12.30 16.51
CA ALA A 342 -5.13 13.01 17.71
C ALA A 342 -5.47 14.49 17.40
N ASP A 343 -4.64 15.15 16.60
CA ASP A 343 -4.88 16.55 16.17
C ASP A 343 -6.11 16.68 15.24
N MET A 344 -6.60 15.58 14.66
CA MET A 344 -7.86 15.54 13.92
C MET A 344 -9.10 15.51 14.83
N GLY A 345 -8.91 15.58 16.16
CA GLY A 345 -9.99 15.63 17.14
C GLY A 345 -10.56 14.27 17.51
N VAL A 346 -9.80 13.21 17.27
CA VAL A 346 -10.17 11.85 17.67
C VAL A 346 -9.53 11.57 19.02
N ASP A 347 -10.37 11.33 20.03
CA ASP A 347 -9.87 10.88 21.32
C ASP A 347 -9.08 9.57 21.16
N GLU A 348 -8.02 9.42 21.95
CA GLU A 348 -7.21 8.18 21.98
C GLU A 348 -8.10 6.92 22.14
N ALA A 349 -9.28 7.07 22.72
CA ALA A 349 -10.27 6.01 22.85
C ALA A 349 -10.79 5.48 21.49
N ASP A 350 -10.92 6.32 20.45
CA ASP A 350 -11.35 5.87 19.12
C ASP A 350 -10.20 5.22 18.31
N LEU A 351 -8.95 5.55 18.61
CA LEU A 351 -7.77 4.80 18.16
C LEU A 351 -7.70 3.41 18.80
N LEU A 352 -8.24 3.26 20.00
CA LEU A 352 -8.39 2.00 20.73
C LEU A 352 -9.47 1.07 20.14
N LEU A 353 -10.33 1.55 19.22
CA LEU A 353 -11.30 0.72 18.51
C LEU A 353 -10.66 -0.24 17.49
N LYS A 354 -9.40 -0.03 17.09
CA LYS A 354 -8.54 -1.10 16.57
C LYS A 354 -7.76 -1.68 17.75
N GLY A 355 -8.27 -2.77 18.28
CA GLY A 355 -7.88 -3.38 19.54
C GLY A 355 -6.44 -3.89 19.64
N GLY A 356 -5.56 -3.66 18.63
CA GLY A 356 -4.17 -4.10 18.73
C GLY A 356 -3.34 -3.90 17.46
N ARG A 357 -2.09 -4.36 17.49
CA ARG A 357 -1.13 -4.24 16.38
C ARG A 357 -0.59 -5.63 16.00
N LEU A 358 -0.55 -5.94 14.70
CA LEU A 358 0.11 -7.11 14.16
C LEU A 358 1.24 -6.66 13.23
N VAL A 359 2.48 -6.99 13.56
CA VAL A 359 3.66 -6.70 12.74
C VAL A 359 4.02 -7.94 11.93
N VAL A 360 4.07 -7.81 10.60
CA VAL A 360 4.39 -8.90 9.66
C VAL A 360 5.58 -8.54 8.79
N GLU A 361 6.20 -9.53 8.14
CA GLU A 361 7.38 -9.30 7.33
C GLU A 361 7.08 -8.49 6.07
N GLY A 362 6.03 -8.84 5.31
CA GLY A 362 5.80 -8.28 4.00
C GLY A 362 4.35 -8.07 3.60
N ASP A 363 4.19 -7.56 2.38
CA ASP A 363 2.88 -7.28 1.78
C ASP A 363 2.03 -8.55 1.61
N ARG A 364 2.68 -9.66 1.20
CA ARG A 364 1.98 -10.94 0.96
C ARG A 364 1.41 -11.53 2.23
N ASP A 365 2.18 -11.48 3.33
CA ASP A 365 1.72 -11.99 4.63
C ASP A 365 0.49 -11.22 5.09
N ALA A 366 0.55 -9.90 4.98
CA ALA A 366 -0.59 -9.04 5.33
C ALA A 366 -1.84 -9.36 4.48
N ASP A 367 -1.67 -9.49 3.15
CA ASP A 367 -2.79 -9.77 2.24
C ASP A 367 -3.39 -11.16 2.49
N TYR A 368 -2.56 -12.15 2.74
CA TYR A 368 -3.01 -13.52 3.02
C TYR A 368 -3.72 -13.60 4.38
N LEU A 369 -3.16 -12.99 5.41
CA LEU A 369 -3.74 -12.99 6.74
C LEU A 369 -5.11 -12.27 6.76
N ILE A 370 -5.26 -11.14 6.08
CA ILE A 370 -6.54 -10.43 5.97
C ILE A 370 -7.61 -11.31 5.32
N ARG A 371 -7.23 -12.14 4.37
CA ARG A 371 -8.15 -13.07 3.69
C ARG A 371 -8.44 -14.33 4.50
N LEU A 372 -7.48 -14.77 5.31
CA LEU A 372 -7.61 -15.95 6.19
C LEU A 372 -8.43 -15.64 7.46
N PHE A 373 -8.27 -14.44 8.01
CA PHE A 373 -8.83 -14.03 9.31
C PHE A 373 -9.44 -12.63 9.23
N PRO A 374 -10.47 -12.41 8.39
CA PRO A 374 -11.02 -11.07 8.16
C PRO A 374 -11.58 -10.43 9.43
N GLU A 375 -12.26 -11.20 10.28
CA GLU A 375 -12.91 -10.69 11.50
C GLU A 375 -11.89 -10.24 12.56
N GLU A 376 -10.81 -11.02 12.76
CA GLU A 376 -9.75 -10.70 13.70
C GLU A 376 -8.88 -9.55 13.19
N LEU A 377 -8.56 -9.55 11.88
CA LEU A 377 -7.69 -8.53 11.29
C LEU A 377 -8.39 -7.18 11.09
N GLU A 378 -9.73 -7.15 11.05
CA GLU A 378 -10.48 -5.88 11.08
C GLU A 378 -10.20 -5.09 12.36
N LYS A 379 -9.99 -5.79 13.48
CA LYS A 379 -9.70 -5.21 14.79
C LYS A 379 -8.23 -4.84 15.00
N LEU A 380 -7.34 -5.19 14.06
CA LEU A 380 -5.90 -5.03 14.18
C LEU A 380 -5.33 -4.04 13.17
N HIS A 381 -4.32 -3.31 13.61
CA HIS A 381 -3.46 -2.55 12.71
C HIS A 381 -2.31 -3.44 12.20
N VAL A 382 -2.36 -3.85 10.92
CA VAL A 382 -1.31 -4.68 10.32
C VAL A 382 -0.17 -3.78 9.83
N ILE A 383 1.01 -3.97 10.41
CA ILE A 383 2.24 -3.21 10.12
C ILE A 383 3.19 -4.09 9.33
N LYS A 384 3.56 -3.68 8.14
CA LYS A 384 4.54 -4.37 7.27
C LYS A 384 5.93 -3.84 7.60
N ALA A 385 6.83 -4.72 8.02
CA ALA A 385 8.15 -4.31 8.48
C ALA A 385 9.21 -4.27 7.38
N GLY A 386 9.12 -5.15 6.36
CA GLY A 386 10.10 -5.26 5.28
C GLY A 386 11.12 -6.39 5.48
N GLY A 387 10.83 -7.36 6.36
CA GLY A 387 11.60 -8.57 6.61
C GLY A 387 11.81 -8.88 8.09
N ALA A 388 12.21 -10.13 8.41
CA ALA A 388 12.33 -10.65 9.77
C ALA A 388 13.18 -9.77 10.71
N GLY A 389 14.32 -9.27 10.24
CA GLY A 389 15.19 -8.41 11.05
C GLY A 389 14.52 -7.09 11.46
N GLN A 390 13.68 -6.53 10.58
CA GLN A 390 12.92 -5.31 10.85
C GLN A 390 11.71 -5.58 11.75
N VAL A 391 11.08 -6.77 11.65
CA VAL A 391 10.06 -7.22 12.61
C VAL A 391 10.64 -7.29 14.01
N LEU A 392 11.80 -7.91 14.18
CA LEU A 392 12.48 -8.00 15.48
C LEU A 392 12.94 -6.64 16.03
N ALA A 393 13.36 -5.72 15.16
CA ALA A 393 13.66 -4.35 15.56
C ALA A 393 12.40 -3.63 16.07
N ARG A 394 11.26 -3.79 15.37
CA ARG A 394 9.97 -3.23 15.80
C ARG A 394 9.44 -3.89 17.08
N HIS A 395 9.66 -5.19 17.26
CA HIS A 395 9.31 -5.87 18.51
C HIS A 395 9.96 -5.18 19.72
N ARG A 396 11.26 -4.88 19.65
CA ARG A 396 11.96 -4.14 20.72
C ARG A 396 11.33 -2.79 20.98
N MET A 397 11.03 -2.02 19.93
CA MET A 397 10.38 -0.71 20.06
C MET A 397 8.98 -0.83 20.72
N LEU A 398 8.19 -1.86 20.37
CA LEU A 398 6.87 -2.09 20.95
C LEU A 398 6.96 -2.58 22.41
N THR A 399 8.03 -3.27 22.78
CA THR A 399 8.28 -3.68 24.19
C THR A 399 8.57 -2.46 25.07
N ASP A 400 9.24 -1.44 24.51
CA ASP A 400 9.56 -0.19 25.20
C ASP A 400 8.42 0.84 25.11
N ASP A 401 7.38 0.58 24.27
CA ASP A 401 6.23 1.48 24.08
C ASP A 401 5.29 1.38 25.29
N LEU A 402 5.07 2.52 25.94
CA LEU A 402 4.12 2.67 27.06
C LEU A 402 2.64 2.57 26.63
N SER A 403 2.37 2.34 25.34
CA SER A 403 0.99 2.17 24.88
C SER A 403 0.41 0.85 25.40
N SER A 404 -0.77 0.93 26.00
CA SER A 404 -1.52 -0.21 26.55
C SER A 404 -2.16 -1.12 25.47
N LEU A 405 -1.89 -0.87 24.19
CA LEU A 405 -2.48 -1.65 23.10
C LEU A 405 -1.83 -3.03 22.98
N PRO A 406 -2.60 -4.11 22.91
CA PRO A 406 -2.06 -5.43 22.62
C PRO A 406 -1.38 -5.47 21.26
N TRP A 407 -0.30 -6.22 21.18
CA TRP A 407 0.45 -6.35 19.94
C TRP A 407 1.09 -7.73 19.80
N MET A 408 1.30 -8.15 18.56
CA MET A 408 2.00 -9.38 18.21
C MET A 408 2.89 -9.14 16.99
N CYS A 409 4.04 -9.81 16.96
CA CYS A 409 4.92 -9.88 15.81
C CYS A 409 4.87 -11.26 15.19
N LEU A 410 4.99 -11.33 13.87
CA LEU A 410 4.95 -12.56 13.09
C LEU A 410 6.13 -12.60 12.13
N ILE A 411 6.86 -13.72 12.13
CA ILE A 411 7.91 -14.00 11.15
C ILE A 411 7.78 -15.41 10.57
N ASP A 412 8.32 -15.58 9.39
CA ASP A 412 8.52 -16.88 8.79
C ASP A 412 9.61 -17.66 9.55
N ARG A 413 9.48 -18.98 9.58
CA ARG A 413 10.50 -19.84 10.15
C ARG A 413 11.74 -19.95 9.27
N ASP A 414 11.53 -19.84 7.95
CA ASP A 414 12.56 -20.13 6.96
C ASP A 414 13.23 -21.50 7.21
N LEU A 415 14.54 -21.52 7.34
CA LEU A 415 15.34 -22.73 7.63
C LEU A 415 15.83 -22.76 9.09
N MET A 416 15.22 -22.01 10.00
CA MET A 416 15.58 -22.02 11.41
C MET A 416 15.41 -23.42 12.03
N SER A 417 16.39 -23.84 12.81
CA SER A 417 16.31 -25.04 13.62
C SER A 417 15.33 -24.86 14.79
N ASP A 418 14.85 -25.96 15.37
CA ASP A 418 13.95 -25.91 16.52
C ASP A 418 14.58 -25.18 17.72
N THR A 419 15.89 -25.32 17.90
CA THR A 419 16.63 -24.61 18.93
C THR A 419 16.68 -23.10 18.71
N GLN A 420 16.80 -22.65 17.46
CA GLN A 420 16.74 -21.23 17.10
C GLN A 420 15.34 -20.67 17.28
N VAL A 421 14.30 -21.41 16.88
CA VAL A 421 12.90 -21.03 17.08
C VAL A 421 12.60 -20.86 18.57
N GLN A 422 12.99 -21.86 19.42
CA GLN A 422 12.79 -21.80 20.86
C GLN A 422 13.55 -20.62 21.49
N LYS A 423 14.76 -20.34 21.03
CA LYS A 423 15.53 -19.19 21.49
C LYS A 423 14.80 -17.88 21.15
N HIS A 424 14.36 -17.70 19.91
CA HIS A 424 13.62 -16.49 19.51
C HIS A 424 12.31 -16.34 20.28
N GLN A 425 11.55 -17.39 20.48
CA GLN A 425 10.30 -17.35 21.27
C GLN A 425 10.54 -16.98 22.74
N ARG A 426 11.69 -17.37 23.29
CA ARG A 426 12.10 -16.98 24.66
C ARG A 426 12.54 -15.53 24.73
N ASP A 427 13.35 -15.08 23.75
CA ASP A 427 13.90 -13.73 23.72
C ASP A 427 12.85 -12.68 23.31
N TYR A 428 11.77 -13.09 22.62
CA TYR A 428 10.72 -12.22 22.07
C TYR A 428 9.31 -12.77 22.41
N PRO A 429 8.74 -12.46 23.58
CA PRO A 429 7.52 -13.12 24.10
C PRO A 429 6.26 -12.96 23.21
N ASN A 430 6.09 -11.85 22.54
CA ASN A 430 4.95 -11.61 21.63
C ASN A 430 5.26 -11.94 20.16
N LEU A 431 6.30 -12.72 19.93
CA LEU A 431 6.67 -13.18 18.60
C LEU A 431 6.00 -14.53 18.31
N HIS A 432 5.30 -14.60 17.18
CA HIS A 432 4.86 -15.85 16.58
C HIS A 432 5.80 -16.21 15.43
N ILE A 433 6.25 -17.45 15.39
CA ILE A 433 7.04 -18.02 14.31
C ILE A 433 6.25 -19.19 13.75
N TRP A 434 6.04 -19.22 12.43
CA TRP A 434 5.33 -20.32 11.81
C TRP A 434 6.01 -21.67 12.12
N PRO A 435 5.26 -22.76 12.36
CA PRO A 435 5.86 -24.07 12.63
C PRO A 435 6.51 -24.69 11.39
N ARG A 436 6.12 -24.24 10.19
CA ARG A 436 6.73 -24.60 8.90
C ARG A 436 7.42 -23.40 8.28
N ARG A 437 8.09 -23.58 7.13
CA ARG A 437 9.00 -22.61 6.50
C ARG A 437 8.39 -21.21 6.35
N ALA A 438 7.15 -21.12 5.89
CA ALA A 438 6.44 -19.85 5.69
C ALA A 438 4.93 -20.04 5.84
N LEU A 439 4.15 -18.96 5.82
CA LEU A 439 2.68 -19.00 5.88
C LEU A 439 2.10 -19.94 4.82
N GLU A 440 2.56 -19.85 3.57
CA GLU A 440 2.05 -20.69 2.49
C GLU A 440 2.29 -22.19 2.73
N SER A 441 3.30 -22.56 3.55
CA SER A 441 3.52 -23.96 3.91
C SER A 441 2.36 -24.57 4.69
N MET A 442 1.55 -23.74 5.38
CA MET A 442 0.37 -24.21 6.10
C MET A 442 -0.75 -24.65 5.15
N LEU A 443 -0.74 -24.14 3.92
CA LEU A 443 -1.70 -24.50 2.87
C LEU A 443 -1.43 -25.89 2.25
N LEU A 444 -0.25 -26.47 2.49
CA LEU A 444 0.09 -27.84 2.09
C LEU A 444 -0.51 -28.84 3.09
N ASP A 445 -1.83 -28.90 3.10
CA ASP A 445 -2.64 -29.74 4.00
C ASP A 445 -3.57 -30.62 3.19
N PRO A 446 -3.59 -31.96 3.41
CA PRO A 446 -4.39 -32.89 2.64
C PRO A 446 -5.90 -32.61 2.69
N ALA A 447 -6.42 -32.23 3.88
CA ALA A 447 -7.85 -31.95 4.02
C ALA A 447 -8.26 -30.69 3.25
N LEU A 448 -7.42 -29.65 3.31
CA LEU A 448 -7.65 -28.41 2.57
C LEU A 448 -7.58 -28.64 1.05
N VAL A 449 -6.58 -29.39 0.57
CA VAL A 449 -6.42 -29.69 -0.87
C VAL A 449 -7.60 -30.52 -1.36
N ALA A 450 -8.03 -31.56 -0.62
CA ALA A 450 -9.19 -32.35 -0.95
C ALA A 450 -10.47 -31.50 -1.03
N ALA A 451 -10.67 -30.58 -0.08
CA ALA A 451 -11.83 -29.70 -0.07
C ALA A 451 -11.86 -28.74 -1.28
N VAL A 452 -10.69 -28.18 -1.67
CA VAL A 452 -10.61 -27.33 -2.87
C VAL A 452 -10.89 -28.12 -4.13
N LEU A 453 -10.30 -29.31 -4.29
CA LEU A 453 -10.53 -30.16 -5.46
C LEU A 453 -11.99 -30.61 -5.55
N GLY A 454 -12.60 -30.96 -4.41
CA GLY A 454 -14.03 -31.29 -4.34
C GLY A 454 -14.92 -30.13 -4.80
N SER A 455 -14.61 -28.91 -4.43
CA SER A 455 -15.35 -27.70 -4.85
C SER A 455 -15.21 -27.41 -6.35
N LEU A 456 -14.17 -27.92 -6.99
CA LEU A 456 -13.92 -27.83 -8.44
C LEU A 456 -14.48 -29.03 -9.24
N GLY A 457 -15.31 -29.88 -8.60
CA GLY A 457 -15.92 -31.04 -9.24
C GLY A 457 -14.99 -32.24 -9.35
N ARG A 458 -13.87 -32.27 -8.63
CA ARG A 458 -12.95 -33.41 -8.54
C ARG A 458 -12.95 -33.96 -7.10
N PRO A 459 -13.90 -34.84 -6.74
CA PRO A 459 -13.89 -35.48 -5.43
C PRO A 459 -12.55 -36.20 -5.20
N THR A 460 -11.89 -35.91 -4.09
CA THR A 460 -10.56 -36.40 -3.77
C THR A 460 -10.56 -36.86 -2.30
N SER A 461 -10.10 -38.07 -2.03
CA SER A 461 -9.95 -38.56 -0.67
C SER A 461 -8.73 -37.91 0.02
N LEU A 462 -8.65 -38.03 1.35
CA LEU A 462 -7.51 -37.53 2.12
C LEU A 462 -6.20 -38.22 1.71
N ASP A 463 -6.25 -39.53 1.47
CA ASP A 463 -5.08 -40.31 1.07
C ASP A 463 -4.59 -39.93 -0.34
N GLU A 464 -5.51 -39.68 -1.26
CA GLU A 464 -5.17 -39.17 -2.60
C GLU A 464 -4.57 -37.78 -2.55
N ALA A 465 -5.13 -36.89 -1.70
CA ALA A 465 -4.59 -35.54 -1.50
C ALA A 465 -3.20 -35.56 -0.88
N ASP A 466 -2.95 -36.43 0.12
CA ASP A 466 -1.62 -36.61 0.72
C ASP A 466 -0.64 -37.16 -0.32
N THR A 467 -1.06 -38.13 -1.14
CA THR A 467 -0.24 -38.66 -2.24
C THR A 467 0.15 -37.58 -3.24
N LEU A 468 -0.81 -36.71 -3.64
CA LEU A 468 -0.54 -35.59 -4.54
C LEU A 468 0.44 -34.59 -3.93
N LEU A 469 0.27 -34.27 -2.65
CA LEU A 469 1.17 -33.37 -1.92
C LEU A 469 2.58 -33.94 -1.82
N ARG A 470 2.72 -35.23 -1.47
CA ARG A 470 4.04 -35.89 -1.44
C ARG A 470 4.69 -35.90 -2.81
N ALA A 471 3.95 -36.27 -3.85
CA ALA A 471 4.45 -36.25 -5.21
C ALA A 471 4.89 -34.85 -5.68
N ALA A 472 4.28 -33.78 -5.13
CA ALA A 472 4.67 -32.42 -5.43
C ALA A 472 5.92 -31.97 -4.65
N VAL A 473 6.14 -32.51 -3.44
CA VAL A 473 7.20 -32.07 -2.51
C VAL A 473 8.47 -32.91 -2.67
N ASP A 474 8.36 -34.22 -2.86
CA ASP A 474 9.52 -35.12 -2.91
C ASP A 474 10.57 -34.77 -3.98
N PRO A 475 10.22 -34.31 -5.18
CA PRO A 475 11.20 -33.85 -6.15
C PRO A 475 12.00 -32.61 -5.74
N LEU A 476 11.60 -31.92 -4.67
CA LEU A 476 12.23 -30.68 -4.19
C LEU A 476 13.26 -30.92 -3.06
N ALA A 477 13.58 -32.17 -2.74
CA ALA A 477 14.56 -32.50 -1.69
C ALA A 477 15.94 -31.88 -1.99
N ASP A 478 16.40 -31.96 -3.24
CA ASP A 478 17.69 -31.38 -3.66
C ASP A 478 17.69 -29.84 -3.59
N ASP A 479 16.54 -29.21 -3.81
CA ASP A 479 16.39 -27.75 -3.64
C ASP A 479 16.56 -27.37 -2.17
N VAL A 480 16.02 -28.16 -1.24
CA VAL A 480 16.19 -27.93 0.20
C VAL A 480 17.66 -28.11 0.60
N VAL A 481 18.33 -29.14 0.09
CA VAL A 481 19.78 -29.34 0.30
C VAL A 481 20.55 -28.11 -0.19
N THR A 482 20.21 -27.60 -1.38
CA THR A 482 20.86 -26.41 -1.97
C THR A 482 20.66 -25.16 -1.10
N ASP A 483 19.44 -24.91 -0.64
CA ASP A 483 19.11 -23.76 0.21
C ASP A 483 19.84 -23.84 1.56
N MET A 484 19.84 -25.02 2.20
CA MET A 484 20.53 -25.25 3.47
C MET A 484 22.06 -25.17 3.32
N LEU A 485 22.63 -25.74 2.26
CA LEU A 485 24.04 -25.62 1.94
C LEU A 485 24.48 -24.16 1.79
N ALA A 486 23.71 -23.38 1.06
CA ALA A 486 23.99 -21.95 0.89
C ALA A 486 23.97 -21.20 2.23
N GLY A 487 22.99 -21.52 3.09
CA GLY A 487 22.86 -20.96 4.44
C GLY A 487 24.02 -21.36 5.35
N GLU A 488 24.36 -22.66 5.42
CA GLU A 488 25.47 -23.17 6.22
C GLU A 488 26.82 -22.59 5.79
N LEU A 489 27.07 -22.51 4.49
CA LEU A 489 28.29 -21.89 3.98
C LEU A 489 28.34 -20.39 4.30
N ALA A 490 27.21 -19.70 4.26
CA ALA A 490 27.16 -18.30 4.64
C ALA A 490 27.41 -18.07 6.14
N ASN A 491 26.89 -18.97 6.99
CA ASN A 491 27.06 -18.90 8.44
C ASN A 491 28.48 -19.26 8.87
N ARG A 492 29.04 -20.36 8.33
CA ARG A 492 30.39 -20.84 8.68
C ARG A 492 31.50 -19.95 8.14
N PHE A 493 31.27 -19.35 6.98
CA PHE A 493 32.25 -18.50 6.27
C PHE A 493 31.61 -17.17 5.84
N PRO A 494 31.31 -16.27 6.77
CA PRO A 494 30.65 -15.00 6.45
C PRO A 494 31.53 -14.12 5.56
N LEU A 495 30.94 -13.61 4.47
CA LEU A 495 31.58 -12.62 3.63
C LEU A 495 31.35 -11.23 4.22
N LEU A 496 32.41 -10.54 4.54
CA LEU A 496 32.34 -9.17 5.03
C LEU A 496 31.91 -8.24 3.90
N ARG A 497 30.92 -7.40 4.16
CA ARG A 497 30.58 -6.29 3.24
C ARG A 497 31.56 -5.17 3.52
N PRO A 498 32.30 -4.69 2.49
CA PRO A 498 33.28 -3.61 2.68
C PRO A 498 32.60 -2.33 3.21
N ASP A 499 33.08 -1.84 4.34
CA ASP A 499 32.63 -0.57 4.88
C ASP A 499 33.56 0.57 4.41
N LYS A 500 33.02 1.44 3.55
CA LYS A 500 33.76 2.60 3.02
C LYS A 500 34.24 3.59 4.09
N LYS A 501 33.68 3.55 5.30
CA LYS A 501 34.07 4.42 6.42
C LYS A 501 35.39 3.96 7.08
N SER A 502 35.83 2.74 6.83
CA SER A 502 37.05 2.20 7.45
C SER A 502 38.37 2.67 6.81
N GLY A 503 38.31 3.52 5.79
CA GLY A 503 39.48 4.00 5.07
C GLY A 503 40.17 2.94 4.20
N ILE A 504 41.21 3.30 3.44
CA ILE A 504 41.86 2.41 2.47
C ILE A 504 42.46 1.17 3.15
N GLY A 505 43.13 1.33 4.29
CA GLY A 505 43.75 0.21 5.02
C GLY A 505 42.71 -0.78 5.53
N GLY A 506 41.63 -0.31 6.12
CA GLY A 506 40.51 -1.14 6.58
C GLY A 506 39.77 -1.83 5.45
N LEU A 507 39.58 -1.15 4.31
CA LEU A 507 39.00 -1.76 3.10
C LEU A 507 39.87 -2.91 2.57
N THR A 508 41.20 -2.70 2.46
CA THR A 508 42.15 -3.73 2.02
C THR A 508 42.09 -4.97 2.89
N GLU A 509 42.05 -4.78 4.21
CA GLU A 509 41.94 -5.90 5.15
C GLU A 509 40.60 -6.64 5.04
N GLN A 510 39.49 -5.92 4.90
CA GLN A 510 38.15 -6.50 4.70
C GLN A 510 38.08 -7.30 3.39
N TYR A 511 38.64 -6.80 2.29
CA TYR A 511 38.72 -7.55 1.04
C TYR A 511 39.60 -8.80 1.17
N ALA A 512 40.75 -8.70 1.83
CA ALA A 512 41.62 -9.85 2.10
C ALA A 512 40.93 -10.90 2.97
N ALA A 513 40.17 -10.48 3.99
CA ALA A 513 39.37 -11.38 4.83
C ALA A 513 38.26 -12.07 4.02
N SER A 514 37.54 -11.31 3.17
CA SER A 514 36.50 -11.86 2.30
C SER A 514 37.07 -12.86 1.28
N ALA A 515 38.24 -12.59 0.72
CA ALA A 515 38.93 -13.52 -0.20
C ALA A 515 39.33 -14.82 0.51
N ARG A 516 39.84 -14.75 1.75
CA ARG A 516 40.13 -15.96 2.58
C ARG A 516 38.86 -16.73 2.88
N ALA A 517 37.76 -16.08 3.25
CA ALA A 517 36.46 -16.72 3.51
C ALA A 517 35.92 -17.42 2.25
N MET A 518 36.06 -16.77 1.09
CA MET A 518 35.64 -17.35 -0.19
C MET A 518 36.43 -18.60 -0.57
N LYS A 519 37.75 -18.59 -0.34
CA LYS A 519 38.61 -19.76 -0.54
C LYS A 519 38.22 -20.90 0.41
N ALA A 520 38.06 -20.60 1.70
CA ALA A 520 37.62 -21.57 2.69
C ALA A 520 36.24 -22.18 2.39
N ARG A 521 35.31 -21.39 1.85
CA ARG A 521 34.02 -21.88 1.34
C ARG A 521 34.23 -22.92 0.23
N GLY A 522 35.06 -22.59 -0.77
CA GLY A 522 35.34 -23.50 -1.89
C GLY A 522 35.92 -24.83 -1.41
N GLU A 523 36.85 -24.81 -0.45
CA GLU A 523 37.48 -26.00 0.12
C GLU A 523 36.53 -26.85 0.99
N ALA A 524 35.52 -26.20 1.62
CA ALA A 524 34.57 -26.85 2.51
C ALA A 524 33.27 -27.33 1.82
N VAL A 525 33.02 -26.92 0.60
CA VAL A 525 31.72 -27.14 -0.08
C VAL A 525 31.30 -28.60 -0.11
N ASP A 526 32.19 -29.51 -0.49
CA ASP A 526 31.85 -30.93 -0.62
C ASP A 526 31.55 -31.58 0.73
N ALA A 527 32.32 -31.25 1.77
CA ALA A 527 32.11 -31.76 3.11
C ALA A 527 30.80 -31.26 3.72
N VAL A 528 30.53 -29.94 3.58
CA VAL A 528 29.26 -29.33 4.05
C VAL A 528 28.07 -29.86 3.25
N HIS A 529 28.22 -30.09 1.95
CA HIS A 529 27.18 -30.69 1.12
C HIS A 529 26.82 -32.08 1.58
N GLN A 530 27.82 -32.96 1.86
CA GLN A 530 27.59 -34.32 2.38
C GLN A 530 26.86 -34.27 3.73
N GLU A 531 27.30 -33.39 4.64
CA GLU A 531 26.69 -33.24 5.96
C GLU A 531 25.22 -32.75 5.83
N VAL A 532 24.96 -31.71 5.06
CA VAL A 532 23.62 -31.16 4.84
C VAL A 532 22.71 -32.18 4.15
N SER A 533 23.21 -32.86 3.11
CA SER A 533 22.44 -33.91 2.41
C SER A 533 22.03 -35.03 3.38
N ALA A 534 22.94 -35.51 4.21
CA ALA A 534 22.63 -36.55 5.21
C ALA A 534 21.55 -36.04 6.20
N GLN A 535 21.70 -34.83 6.71
CA GLN A 535 20.72 -34.22 7.63
C GLN A 535 19.33 -34.06 6.99
N VAL A 536 19.24 -33.60 5.73
CA VAL A 536 17.99 -33.47 5.03
C VAL A 536 17.33 -34.82 4.80
N MET A 537 18.08 -35.83 4.33
CA MET A 537 17.56 -37.18 4.04
C MET A 537 17.07 -37.88 5.30
N GLU A 538 17.80 -37.79 6.42
CA GLU A 538 17.38 -38.35 7.70
C GLU A 538 16.03 -37.75 8.18
N ARG A 539 15.80 -36.49 7.94
CA ARG A 539 14.60 -35.76 8.40
C ARG A 539 13.48 -35.77 7.38
N TRP A 540 13.74 -36.11 6.09
CA TRP A 540 12.82 -35.86 4.97
C TRP A 540 11.46 -36.49 5.18
N GLU A 541 11.38 -37.75 5.58
CA GLU A 541 10.11 -38.44 5.78
C GLU A 541 9.19 -37.74 6.79
N ARG A 542 9.78 -37.18 7.84
CA ARG A 542 9.04 -36.49 8.91
C ARG A 542 8.79 -35.01 8.63
N ASP A 543 9.79 -34.31 8.10
CA ASP A 543 9.86 -32.87 8.11
C ASP A 543 9.76 -32.24 6.69
N ARG A 544 9.46 -33.01 5.63
CA ARG A 544 9.42 -32.53 4.24
C ARG A 544 8.58 -31.24 4.06
N PHE A 545 7.39 -31.17 4.69
CA PHE A 545 6.52 -30.01 4.64
C PHE A 545 6.99 -28.83 5.52
N VAL A 546 7.95 -29.08 6.41
CA VAL A 546 8.60 -28.02 7.21
C VAL A 546 9.74 -27.38 6.43
N LEU A 547 10.48 -28.18 5.66
CA LEU A 547 11.73 -27.80 5.01
C LEU A 547 11.53 -27.20 3.61
N VAL A 548 10.53 -27.71 2.87
CA VAL A 548 10.32 -27.34 1.46
C VAL A 548 9.95 -25.88 1.29
N ASP A 549 10.41 -25.26 0.18
CA ASP A 549 9.88 -23.95 -0.27
C ASP A 549 8.42 -24.12 -0.71
N PRO A 550 7.45 -23.50 -0.01
CA PRO A 550 6.04 -23.68 -0.32
C PRO A 550 5.65 -23.15 -1.69
N LYS A 551 6.32 -22.12 -2.19
CA LYS A 551 6.03 -21.53 -3.51
C LYS A 551 6.40 -22.48 -4.64
N LYS A 552 7.56 -23.17 -4.47
CA LYS A 552 7.98 -24.23 -5.40
C LYS A 552 7.02 -25.43 -5.32
N ALA A 553 6.67 -25.88 -4.11
CA ALA A 553 5.76 -27.00 -3.88
C ALA A 553 4.36 -26.72 -4.48
N LEU A 554 3.76 -25.57 -4.21
CA LEU A 554 2.50 -25.15 -4.79
C LEU A 554 2.57 -25.01 -6.32
N GLY A 555 3.74 -24.61 -6.85
CA GLY A 555 4.01 -24.56 -8.28
C GLY A 555 4.02 -25.94 -8.94
N VAL A 556 4.63 -26.94 -8.29
CA VAL A 556 4.62 -28.33 -8.76
C VAL A 556 3.22 -28.91 -8.68
N LEU A 557 2.53 -28.73 -7.55
CA LEU A 557 1.18 -29.20 -7.32
C LEU A 557 0.18 -28.62 -8.36
N ALA A 558 0.27 -27.32 -8.62
CA ALA A 558 -0.61 -26.67 -9.62
C ALA A 558 -0.42 -27.27 -11.02
N ARG A 559 0.82 -27.59 -11.42
CA ARG A 559 1.11 -28.24 -12.70
C ARG A 559 0.57 -29.68 -12.76
N GLN A 560 0.75 -30.46 -11.68
CA GLN A 560 0.25 -31.82 -11.59
C GLN A 560 -1.28 -31.88 -11.66
N LEU A 561 -1.95 -30.96 -11.02
CA LEU A 561 -3.41 -30.87 -11.01
C LEU A 561 -3.98 -30.48 -12.37
N ASN A 562 -3.27 -29.68 -13.14
CA ASN A 562 -3.69 -29.14 -14.44
C ASN A 562 -5.08 -28.44 -14.42
N LEU A 563 -5.47 -27.92 -13.25
CA LEU A 563 -6.73 -27.19 -13.04
C LEU A 563 -6.49 -25.68 -12.88
N PHE A 564 -5.25 -25.29 -12.67
CA PHE A 564 -4.85 -23.92 -12.38
C PHE A 564 -3.83 -23.42 -13.41
N ARG A 565 -4.01 -22.21 -13.92
CA ARG A 565 -3.08 -21.62 -14.89
C ARG A 565 -1.74 -21.26 -14.26
N LYS A 566 -1.74 -20.81 -13.01
CA LYS A 566 -0.56 -20.40 -12.26
C LYS A 566 -0.61 -20.95 -10.83
N ALA A 567 0.54 -21.11 -10.21
CA ALA A 567 0.65 -21.46 -8.80
C ALA A 567 -0.12 -20.50 -7.87
N GLN A 568 -0.16 -19.21 -8.23
CA GLN A 568 -0.87 -18.19 -7.48
C GLN A 568 -2.40 -18.43 -7.47
N ASP A 569 -2.95 -18.98 -8.53
CA ASP A 569 -4.40 -19.28 -8.62
C ASP A 569 -4.76 -20.41 -7.64
N LEU A 570 -3.92 -21.44 -7.54
CA LEU A 570 -4.06 -22.49 -6.53
C LEU A 570 -3.94 -21.93 -5.12
N THR A 571 -2.90 -21.12 -4.86
CA THR A 571 -2.71 -20.47 -3.56
C THR A 571 -3.92 -19.64 -3.17
N ASN A 572 -4.46 -18.86 -4.08
CA ASN A 572 -5.66 -18.06 -3.86
C ASN A 572 -6.90 -18.91 -3.56
N ALA A 573 -7.07 -20.04 -4.25
CA ALA A 573 -8.17 -20.97 -4.00
C ALA A 573 -8.06 -21.62 -2.60
N LEU A 574 -6.86 -22.03 -2.19
CA LEU A 574 -6.59 -22.59 -0.87
C LEU A 574 -6.85 -21.55 0.24
N ILE A 575 -6.36 -20.31 0.08
CA ILE A 575 -6.62 -19.22 1.03
C ILE A 575 -8.12 -18.91 1.12
N ALA A 576 -8.80 -18.78 -0.02
CA ALA A 576 -10.23 -18.49 -0.04
C ALA A 576 -11.04 -19.59 0.65
N ARG A 577 -10.70 -20.86 0.42
CA ARG A 577 -11.36 -22.00 1.07
C ARG A 577 -11.12 -22.03 2.57
N THR A 578 -9.88 -21.78 3.00
CA THR A 578 -9.50 -21.71 4.42
C THR A 578 -10.22 -20.59 5.17
N GLY A 579 -10.36 -19.42 4.54
CA GLY A 579 -11.06 -18.28 5.12
C GLY A 579 -12.57 -18.50 5.23
N ALA A 580 -13.17 -19.15 4.21
CA ALA A 580 -14.60 -19.38 4.14
C ALA A 580 -15.11 -20.54 5.02
N ASP A 581 -14.28 -21.55 5.30
CA ASP A 581 -14.69 -22.78 5.97
C ASP A 581 -13.72 -23.15 7.12
N PRO A 582 -14.06 -22.82 8.35
CA PRO A 582 -13.24 -23.17 9.53
C PRO A 582 -12.98 -24.66 9.70
N ALA A 583 -13.85 -25.55 9.18
CA ALA A 583 -13.72 -26.99 9.35
C ALA A 583 -12.54 -27.60 8.58
N VAL A 584 -12.12 -26.94 7.49
CA VAL A 584 -10.98 -27.38 6.66
C VAL A 584 -9.72 -26.54 6.91
N ARG A 585 -9.75 -25.67 7.91
CA ARG A 585 -8.61 -24.84 8.25
C ARG A 585 -7.48 -25.68 8.83
N PRO A 586 -6.26 -25.62 8.26
CA PRO A 586 -5.11 -26.33 8.83
C PRO A 586 -4.86 -25.95 10.30
N ARG A 587 -4.55 -26.95 11.12
CA ARG A 587 -4.37 -26.78 12.57
C ARG A 587 -3.40 -25.64 12.95
N PRO A 588 -2.24 -25.46 12.30
CA PRO A 588 -1.35 -24.35 12.65
C PRO A 588 -1.95 -22.96 12.41
N LEU A 589 -2.82 -22.81 11.41
CA LEU A 589 -3.53 -21.55 11.14
C LEU A 589 -4.60 -21.30 12.21
N GLU A 590 -5.27 -22.35 12.69
CA GLU A 590 -6.24 -22.20 13.78
C GLU A 590 -5.55 -21.88 15.11
N GLU A 591 -4.42 -22.51 15.40
CA GLU A 591 -3.58 -22.19 16.57
C GLU A 591 -3.10 -20.73 16.55
N PHE A 592 -2.70 -20.23 15.37
CA PHE A 592 -2.36 -18.82 15.20
C PHE A 592 -3.57 -17.90 15.46
N ARG A 593 -4.74 -18.23 14.90
CA ARG A 593 -5.98 -17.48 15.10
C ARG A 593 -6.34 -17.38 16.59
N LEU A 594 -6.30 -18.51 17.29
CA LEU A 594 -6.58 -18.55 18.74
C LEU A 594 -5.60 -17.69 19.53
N ARG A 595 -4.32 -17.72 19.17
CA ARG A 595 -3.30 -16.87 19.79
C ARG A 595 -3.56 -15.38 19.50
N LEU A 596 -3.99 -15.05 18.28
CA LEU A 596 -4.34 -13.69 17.89
C LEU A 596 -5.53 -13.18 18.71
N VAL A 597 -6.59 -14.00 18.87
CA VAL A 597 -7.75 -13.69 19.71
C VAL A 597 -7.33 -13.53 21.17
N GLN A 598 -6.49 -14.41 21.67
CA GLN A 598 -5.99 -14.34 23.05
C GLN A 598 -5.20 -13.04 23.31
N VAL A 599 -4.39 -12.58 22.33
CA VAL A 599 -3.68 -11.30 22.43
C VAL A 599 -4.67 -10.12 22.43
N LEU A 600 -5.76 -10.22 21.66
CA LEU A 600 -6.79 -9.17 21.60
C LEU A 600 -7.68 -9.11 22.83
N GLU A 601 -7.99 -10.26 23.45
CA GLU A 601 -8.93 -10.38 24.56
C GLU A 601 -8.25 -10.51 25.94
N GLY A 602 -6.94 -10.77 25.95
CA GLY A 602 -6.17 -10.98 27.17
C GLY A 602 -6.02 -9.71 28.00
N PRO A 603 -5.90 -9.81 29.33
CA PRO A 603 -5.51 -8.69 30.15
C PRO A 603 -4.13 -8.22 29.71
N LEU A 604 -3.98 -6.91 29.56
CA LEU A 604 -2.70 -6.23 29.26
C LEU A 604 -1.59 -6.83 30.13
N GLN A 605 -0.76 -7.69 29.54
CA GLN A 605 0.43 -8.17 30.23
C GLN A 605 1.39 -6.98 30.29
N HIS A 606 1.42 -6.31 31.41
CA HIS A 606 2.51 -5.42 31.75
C HIS A 606 3.81 -6.21 31.57
N ALA A 607 4.66 -5.76 30.66
CA ALA A 607 6.02 -6.25 30.51
C ALA A 607 6.65 -6.31 31.90
N GLY A 608 7.15 -7.49 32.25
CA GLY A 608 7.54 -7.89 33.57
C GLY A 608 8.33 -6.84 34.33
N GLU A 609 7.95 -6.68 35.58
CA GLU A 609 8.86 -6.12 36.58
C GLU A 609 10.22 -6.87 36.46
N PRO A 610 11.34 -6.14 36.32
CA PRO A 610 12.63 -6.79 36.39
C PRO A 610 12.74 -7.40 37.78
N ASN A 611 12.88 -8.71 37.85
CA ASN A 611 13.08 -9.52 39.04
C ASN A 611 14.32 -8.97 39.79
N ARG A 612 14.09 -7.96 40.65
CA ARG A 612 15.08 -7.50 41.63
C ARG A 612 15.08 -8.46 42.81
N SER A 613 15.61 -9.66 42.60
CA SER A 613 16.11 -10.48 43.68
C SER A 613 17.47 -9.94 44.14
N HIS A 614 17.46 -8.80 44.77
CA HIS A 614 18.55 -8.44 45.66
C HIS A 614 18.17 -8.90 47.05
N THR A 615 18.78 -9.99 47.49
CA THR A 615 18.98 -10.38 48.87
C THR A 615 19.59 -9.21 49.62
N GLU A 616 18.75 -8.45 50.31
CA GLU A 616 19.20 -7.57 51.41
C GLU A 616 19.41 -8.46 52.65
N GLN A 617 20.65 -8.72 52.96
CA GLN A 617 21.06 -9.12 54.32
C GLN A 617 20.85 -7.92 55.25
N PRO A 618 20.21 -8.10 56.45
CA PRO A 618 20.05 -7.03 57.40
C PRO A 618 21.39 -6.62 57.99
N ARG A 619 21.83 -5.42 57.71
CA ARG A 619 22.94 -4.81 58.43
C ARG A 619 22.47 -4.45 59.84
N SER A 620 23.09 -5.08 60.82
CA SER A 620 23.03 -4.78 62.26
C SER A 620 23.38 -3.29 62.52
N ALA A 621 22.49 -2.60 63.22
CA ALA A 621 22.71 -1.25 63.72
C ALA A 621 23.79 -1.22 64.81
N PRO A 622 24.67 -0.22 64.86
CA PRO A 622 25.50 0.00 66.02
C PRO A 622 24.76 0.80 67.08
N SER A 623 24.79 0.25 68.31
CA SER A 623 24.35 0.86 69.56
C SER A 623 25.13 2.17 69.79
N SER A 624 24.43 3.31 69.93
CA SER A 624 24.99 4.54 70.46
C SER A 624 24.70 4.65 71.92
N ALA A 625 25.73 4.47 72.75
CA ALA A 625 25.70 4.85 74.15
C ALA A 625 25.85 6.36 74.29
N VAL A 626 24.93 6.96 75.04
CA VAL A 626 24.97 8.35 75.50
C VAL A 626 25.85 8.39 76.74
N THR A 627 26.77 9.33 76.82
CA THR A 627 27.17 9.99 78.05
C THR A 627 27.89 11.32 77.74
N GLY A 628 27.44 12.38 78.38
CA GLY A 628 28.19 13.64 78.60
C GLY A 628 27.45 14.84 78.07
#